data_c71df586f6b863f9482c24ccbbd249e4
#
_entry.id   c71df586f6b863f9482c24ccbbd249e4
#
_cell.length_a   1.000
_cell.length_b   1.000
_cell.length_c   1.000
_cell.angle_alpha   90.00
_cell.angle_beta   90.00
_cell.angle_gamma   90.00
#
_symmetry.space_group_name_H-M   'P 1'
#
loop_
_entity.id
_entity.type
_entity.pdbx_description
1 polymer ?
#
loop_
_entity_poly.entity_id
_entity_poly.type
_entity_poly.pdbx_seq_one_letter_code
_entity_poly.pdbx_strand_id
1 'polypeptide(L)'
;MTSNIKIKKNNNEVSSIIIDEPKTYNSLSFKNLSDLLKALKKLDADKKIKVIILEGAGKGFSAGHNLKEVRGLKKRDKYLKLFNLCSKVMLQIVEGRKPVIAKVHGAAFAAGCQLVASCDLAYSTKDALFATPGVNIGLFCSTPMVAVSRKINRKPMMKMLLTGAVSYTHLTLPTTVIV
;
A
#
# COMPACT_ATOMS: atom_id res chain seq x y z
N MET A 1 -18.41 14.88 2.44
CA MET A 1 -18.09 13.44 2.31
C MET A 1 -17.02 13.10 3.35
N THR A 2 -17.28 12.14 4.20
CA THR A 2 -16.32 11.67 5.22
C THR A 2 -15.09 11.05 4.56
N SER A 3 -13.92 11.16 5.18
CA SER A 3 -12.69 10.53 4.70
C SER A 3 -12.73 9.02 5.00
N ASN A 4 -12.28 8.21 4.02
CA ASN A 4 -12.07 6.78 4.22
C ASN A 4 -10.70 6.49 4.87
N ILE A 5 -9.92 7.51 5.16
CA ILE A 5 -8.64 7.39 5.87
C ILE A 5 -8.84 7.86 7.31
N LYS A 6 -8.66 6.94 8.24
CA LYS A 6 -8.84 7.20 9.67
C LYS A 6 -7.50 7.20 10.39
N ILE A 7 -7.33 8.13 11.33
CA ILE A 7 -6.17 8.12 12.24
C ILE A 7 -6.66 7.65 13.60
N LYS A 8 -6.02 6.60 14.13
CA LYS A 8 -6.27 6.07 15.47
C LYS A 8 -5.00 6.21 16.31
N LYS A 9 -5.10 6.84 17.45
CA LYS A 9 -4.01 6.84 18.45
C LYS A 9 -4.03 5.51 19.18
N ASN A 10 -2.93 4.77 19.15
CA ASN A 10 -2.78 3.51 19.89
C ASN A 10 -2.25 3.78 21.31
N ASN A 11 -1.32 4.72 21.42
CA ASN A 11 -0.81 5.29 22.66
C ASN A 11 -0.25 6.70 22.39
N ASN A 12 0.51 7.27 23.34
CA ASN A 12 1.04 8.62 23.22
C ASN A 12 2.10 8.78 22.08
N GLU A 13 2.73 7.71 21.62
CA GLU A 13 3.82 7.74 20.66
C GLU A 13 3.54 6.96 19.36
N VAL A 14 2.49 6.14 19.33
CA VAL A 14 2.15 5.29 18.19
C VAL A 14 0.75 5.61 17.68
N SER A 15 0.65 5.86 16.37
CA SER A 15 -0.64 6.08 15.71
C SER A 15 -0.78 5.17 14.48
N SER A 16 -2.01 4.66 14.28
CA SER A 16 -2.38 3.94 13.07
C SER A 16 -3.07 4.85 12.07
N ILE A 17 -2.74 4.65 10.79
CA ILE A 17 -3.53 5.11 9.65
C ILE A 17 -4.28 3.90 9.11
N ILE A 18 -5.60 3.99 9.07
CA ILE A 18 -6.47 2.91 8.61
C ILE A 18 -7.11 3.32 7.28
N ILE A 19 -6.89 2.52 6.23
CA ILE A 19 -7.63 2.65 4.98
C ILE A 19 -8.96 1.93 5.19
N ASP A 20 -10.07 2.65 5.29
CA ASP A 20 -11.38 2.13 5.67
C ASP A 20 -12.40 2.28 4.54
N GLU A 21 -12.20 1.52 3.49
CA GLU A 21 -13.12 1.38 2.36
C GLU A 21 -13.28 -0.10 1.96
N PRO A 22 -13.78 -0.96 2.89
CA PRO A 22 -13.81 -2.41 2.68
C PRO A 22 -14.67 -2.85 1.48
N LYS A 23 -15.65 -2.05 1.07
CA LYS A 23 -16.49 -2.32 -0.12
C LYS A 23 -15.69 -2.38 -1.42
N THR A 24 -14.55 -1.70 -1.50
CA THR A 24 -13.64 -1.70 -2.65
C THR A 24 -12.32 -2.37 -2.33
N TYR A 25 -12.26 -3.17 -1.25
CA TYR A 25 -11.01 -3.75 -0.74
C TYR A 25 -9.92 -2.69 -0.52
N ASN A 26 -10.29 -1.57 0.10
CA ASN A 26 -9.39 -0.46 0.42
C ASN A 26 -8.64 0.07 -0.82
N SER A 27 -9.38 0.26 -1.92
CA SER A 27 -8.79 0.70 -3.18
C SER A 27 -8.17 2.09 -3.07
N LEU A 28 -7.06 2.29 -3.77
CA LEU A 28 -6.30 3.53 -3.82
C LEU A 28 -6.86 4.44 -4.93
N SER A 29 -8.04 5.01 -4.67
CA SER A 29 -8.63 6.08 -5.48
C SER A 29 -7.85 7.38 -5.31
N PHE A 30 -8.06 8.37 -6.19
CA PHE A 30 -7.45 9.70 -6.07
C PHE A 30 -7.75 10.33 -4.70
N LYS A 31 -9.01 10.19 -4.23
CA LYS A 31 -9.42 10.67 -2.91
C LYS A 31 -8.67 9.98 -1.79
N ASN A 32 -8.64 8.65 -1.80
CA ASN A 32 -7.97 7.87 -0.74
C ASN A 32 -6.46 8.16 -0.71
N LEU A 33 -5.81 8.27 -1.88
CA LEU A 33 -4.39 8.64 -1.96
C LEU A 33 -4.14 10.06 -1.42
N SER A 34 -5.00 11.01 -1.77
CA SER A 34 -4.88 12.38 -1.27
C SER A 34 -5.02 12.46 0.25
N ASP A 35 -6.02 11.77 0.79
CA ASP A 35 -6.27 11.75 2.23
C ASP A 35 -5.19 10.97 2.98
N LEU A 36 -4.67 9.87 2.40
CA LEU A 36 -3.55 9.10 2.95
C LEU A 36 -2.27 9.94 3.01
N LEU A 37 -1.96 10.68 1.94
CA LEU A 37 -0.80 11.58 1.93
C LEU A 37 -0.90 12.66 3.02
N LYS A 38 -2.09 13.24 3.21
CA LYS A 38 -2.34 14.21 4.29
C LYS A 38 -2.15 13.58 5.66
N ALA A 39 -2.65 12.37 5.88
CA ALA A 39 -2.53 11.66 7.14
C ALA A 39 -1.06 11.33 7.46
N LEU A 40 -0.30 10.82 6.49
CA LEU A 40 1.13 10.55 6.62
C LEU A 40 1.90 11.82 7.01
N LYS A 41 1.71 12.92 6.26
CA LYS A 41 2.36 14.21 6.55
C LYS A 41 1.99 14.76 7.93
N LYS A 42 0.73 14.64 8.33
CA LYS A 42 0.26 15.08 9.64
C LYS A 42 0.96 14.32 10.76
N LEU A 43 1.03 13.00 10.69
CA LEU A 43 1.68 12.19 11.71
C LEU A 43 3.20 12.33 11.68
N ASP A 44 3.80 12.49 10.49
CA ASP A 44 5.23 12.75 10.37
C ASP A 44 5.65 14.08 11.01
N ALA A 45 4.81 15.10 10.96
CA ALA A 45 5.04 16.40 11.58
C ALA A 45 4.77 16.42 13.10
N ASP A 46 3.97 15.52 13.64
CA ASP A 46 3.61 15.49 15.07
C ASP A 46 4.79 15.01 15.92
N LYS A 47 5.37 15.92 16.72
CA LYS A 47 6.54 15.63 17.59
C LYS A 47 6.29 14.52 18.62
N LYS A 48 5.04 14.27 19.00
CA LYS A 48 4.68 13.24 19.99
C LYS A 48 4.72 11.83 19.37
N ILE A 49 4.38 11.71 18.09
CA ILE A 49 4.35 10.41 17.42
C ILE A 49 5.76 9.98 17.01
N LYS A 50 6.12 8.74 17.31
CA LYS A 50 7.40 8.12 17.00
C LYS A 50 7.28 7.07 15.88
N VAL A 51 6.14 6.37 15.82
CA VAL A 51 5.89 5.27 14.88
C VAL A 51 4.50 5.40 14.27
N ILE A 52 4.40 5.14 12.97
CA ILE A 52 3.16 5.09 12.22
C ILE A 52 2.88 3.64 11.83
N ILE A 53 1.68 3.13 12.11
CA ILE A 53 1.20 1.84 11.62
C ILE A 53 0.24 2.11 10.46
N LEU A 54 0.43 1.42 9.34
CA LEU A 54 -0.46 1.46 8.19
C LEU A 54 -1.23 0.15 8.09
N GLU A 55 -2.55 0.21 8.11
CA GLU A 55 -3.42 -0.97 8.08
C GLU A 55 -4.67 -0.75 7.22
N GLY A 56 -5.27 -1.82 6.74
CA GLY A 56 -6.54 -1.80 6.02
C GLY A 56 -7.68 -2.26 6.93
N ALA A 57 -8.90 -1.81 6.67
CA ALA A 57 -10.10 -2.32 7.32
C ALA A 57 -10.74 -3.46 6.51
N GLY A 58 -11.55 -4.30 7.17
CA GLY A 58 -12.31 -5.37 6.51
C GLY A 58 -11.47 -6.59 6.14
N LYS A 59 -11.67 -7.14 4.93
CA LYS A 59 -11.15 -8.45 4.54
C LYS A 59 -9.73 -8.44 3.95
N GLY A 60 -9.08 -7.28 3.80
CA GLY A 60 -7.74 -7.21 3.22
C GLY A 60 -7.10 -5.84 3.37
N PHE A 61 -5.81 -5.79 3.14
CA PHE A 61 -5.01 -4.57 3.29
C PHE A 61 -5.34 -3.53 2.21
N SER A 62 -5.14 -3.86 0.93
CA SER A 62 -5.51 -3.01 -0.21
C SER A 62 -5.40 -3.77 -1.53
N ALA A 63 -6.40 -3.64 -2.40
CA ALA A 63 -6.39 -4.19 -3.75
C ALA A 63 -5.60 -3.34 -4.77
N GLY A 64 -5.04 -2.21 -4.36
CA GLY A 64 -4.37 -1.26 -5.26
C GLY A 64 -5.32 -0.24 -5.87
N HIS A 65 -4.97 0.33 -7.02
CA HIS A 65 -5.77 1.40 -7.64
C HIS A 65 -7.22 1.01 -7.92
N ASN A 66 -8.13 1.97 -7.78
CA ASN A 66 -9.52 1.80 -8.17
C ASN A 66 -9.62 1.71 -9.71
N LEU A 67 -9.77 0.48 -10.23
CA LEU A 67 -9.77 0.25 -11.69
C LEU A 67 -10.96 0.91 -12.40
N LYS A 68 -12.10 1.09 -11.73
CA LYS A 68 -13.24 1.83 -12.31
C LYS A 68 -12.89 3.31 -12.51
N GLU A 69 -12.23 3.92 -11.52
CA GLU A 69 -11.72 5.28 -11.62
C GLU A 69 -10.67 5.40 -12.73
N VAL A 70 -9.67 4.52 -12.73
CA VAL A 70 -8.60 4.49 -13.74
C VAL A 70 -9.19 4.41 -15.14
N ARG A 71 -10.12 3.48 -15.38
CA ARG A 71 -10.79 3.33 -16.69
C ARG A 71 -11.57 4.57 -17.12
N GLY A 72 -12.09 5.33 -16.14
CA GLY A 72 -12.86 6.56 -16.38
C GLY A 72 -12.04 7.80 -16.73
N LEU A 73 -10.72 7.79 -16.55
CA LEU A 73 -9.89 9.01 -16.63
C LEU A 73 -9.79 9.60 -18.05
N LYS A 74 -9.83 8.82 -19.11
CA LYS A 74 -9.88 9.20 -20.55
C LYS A 74 -8.80 10.18 -21.05
N LYS A 75 -8.11 10.94 -20.19
CA LYS A 75 -7.11 11.97 -20.54
C LYS A 75 -5.77 11.66 -19.88
N ARG A 76 -4.67 11.81 -20.65
CA ARG A 76 -3.30 11.54 -20.19
C ARG A 76 -2.92 12.33 -18.93
N ASP A 77 -3.28 13.60 -18.85
CA ASP A 77 -2.99 14.46 -17.70
C ASP A 77 -3.65 13.95 -16.39
N LYS A 78 -4.85 13.37 -16.48
CA LYS A 78 -5.54 12.77 -15.35
C LYS A 78 -4.84 11.51 -14.84
N TYR A 79 -4.38 10.64 -15.76
CA TYR A 79 -3.55 9.49 -15.39
C TYR A 79 -2.25 9.95 -14.70
N LEU A 80 -1.55 10.92 -15.26
CA LEU A 80 -0.34 11.48 -14.67
C LEU A 80 -0.60 12.03 -13.26
N LYS A 81 -1.70 12.77 -13.06
CA LYS A 81 -2.06 13.27 -11.72
C LYS A 81 -2.28 12.15 -10.72
N LEU A 82 -2.98 11.09 -11.10
CA LEU A 82 -3.24 9.94 -10.22
C LEU A 82 -1.93 9.22 -9.85
N PHE A 83 -1.13 8.84 -10.83
CA PHE A 83 0.11 8.11 -10.59
C PHE A 83 1.18 8.96 -9.89
N ASN A 84 1.27 10.26 -10.18
CA ASN A 84 2.14 11.17 -9.44
C ASN A 84 1.69 11.32 -7.98
N LEU A 85 0.39 11.33 -7.71
CA LEU A 85 -0.11 11.33 -6.33
C LEU A 85 0.24 10.03 -5.61
N CYS A 86 0.09 8.88 -6.28
CA CYS A 86 0.52 7.59 -5.74
C CYS A 86 2.02 7.60 -5.41
N SER A 87 2.85 8.08 -6.34
CA SER A 87 4.30 8.21 -6.11
C SER A 87 4.63 9.10 -4.91
N LYS A 88 3.91 10.23 -4.75
CA LYS A 88 4.08 11.10 -3.58
C LYS A 88 3.73 10.41 -2.25
N VAL A 89 2.73 9.54 -2.24
CA VAL A 89 2.41 8.72 -1.06
C VAL A 89 3.56 7.79 -0.73
N MET A 90 4.10 7.06 -1.72
CA MET A 90 5.22 6.13 -1.51
C MET A 90 6.49 6.85 -1.05
N LEU A 91 6.81 7.99 -1.68
CA LEU A 91 7.96 8.82 -1.29
C LEU A 91 7.79 9.36 0.12
N GLN A 92 6.58 9.79 0.52
CA GLN A 92 6.34 10.25 1.89
C GLN A 92 6.58 9.14 2.94
N ILE A 93 6.38 7.87 2.58
CA ILE A 93 6.72 6.74 3.45
C ILE A 93 8.23 6.55 3.49
N VAL A 94 8.89 6.51 2.32
CA VAL A 94 10.32 6.20 2.20
C VAL A 94 11.23 7.30 2.74
N GLU A 95 10.84 8.57 2.56
CA GLU A 95 11.63 9.76 2.92
C GLU A 95 11.16 10.41 4.22
N GLY A 96 10.09 9.89 4.82
CA GLY A 96 9.53 10.38 6.08
C GLY A 96 10.52 10.21 7.24
N ARG A 97 10.36 11.04 8.26
CA ARG A 97 11.25 11.04 9.44
C ARG A 97 10.92 9.94 10.45
N LYS A 98 9.78 9.27 10.27
CA LYS A 98 9.27 8.28 11.22
C LYS A 98 9.10 6.94 10.54
N PRO A 99 9.48 5.85 11.21
CA PRO A 99 9.24 4.53 10.67
C PRO A 99 7.75 4.27 10.47
N VAL A 100 7.43 3.72 9.29
CA VAL A 100 6.09 3.27 8.92
C VAL A 100 6.08 1.76 8.87
N ILE A 101 5.18 1.15 9.64
CA ILE A 101 5.03 -0.29 9.75
C ILE A 101 3.74 -0.71 9.07
N ALA A 102 3.81 -1.54 8.05
CA ALA A 102 2.63 -2.15 7.45
C ALA A 102 2.12 -3.31 8.32
N LYS A 103 0.86 -3.24 8.73
CA LYS A 103 0.13 -4.34 9.38
C LYS A 103 -0.83 -4.95 8.37
N VAL A 104 -0.45 -6.09 7.82
CA VAL A 104 -1.09 -6.69 6.65
C VAL A 104 -1.93 -7.89 7.03
N HIS A 105 -3.17 -7.94 6.52
CA HIS A 105 -4.02 -9.12 6.54
C HIS A 105 -4.70 -9.26 5.19
N GLY A 106 -5.06 -10.48 4.80
CA GLY A 106 -5.68 -10.74 3.51
C GLY A 106 -4.88 -10.18 2.33
N ALA A 107 -5.55 -9.64 1.33
CA ALA A 107 -4.94 -9.21 0.08
C ALA A 107 -4.21 -7.86 0.16
N ALA A 108 -2.95 -7.84 -0.29
CA ALA A 108 -2.15 -6.66 -0.60
C ALA A 108 -1.69 -6.75 -2.06
N PHE A 109 -2.46 -6.19 -3.00
CA PHE A 109 -2.27 -6.38 -4.44
C PHE A 109 -1.88 -5.10 -5.17
N ALA A 110 -1.11 -5.24 -6.25
CA ALA A 110 -0.68 -4.14 -7.12
C ALA A 110 -0.09 -2.95 -6.33
N ALA A 111 -0.70 -1.75 -6.38
CA ALA A 111 -0.27 -0.61 -5.59
C ALA A 111 -0.45 -0.81 -4.06
N GLY A 112 -1.30 -1.74 -3.62
CA GLY A 112 -1.37 -2.18 -2.22
C GLY A 112 -0.11 -2.94 -1.80
N CYS A 113 0.39 -3.84 -2.66
CA CYS A 113 1.68 -4.51 -2.46
C CYS A 113 2.84 -3.50 -2.49
N GLN A 114 2.76 -2.48 -3.36
CA GLN A 114 3.72 -1.37 -3.40
C GLN A 114 3.75 -0.58 -2.08
N LEU A 115 2.59 -0.30 -1.48
CA LEU A 115 2.50 0.36 -0.17
C LEU A 115 3.26 -0.44 0.90
N VAL A 116 3.01 -1.74 0.97
CA VAL A 116 3.71 -2.61 1.93
C VAL A 116 5.22 -2.59 1.68
N ALA A 117 5.64 -2.76 0.42
CA ALA A 117 7.06 -2.75 0.06
C ALA A 117 7.74 -1.39 0.27
N SER A 118 7.00 -0.29 0.34
CA SER A 118 7.52 1.05 0.64
C SER A 118 7.68 1.29 2.14
N CYS A 119 6.99 0.53 2.99
CA CYS A 119 7.14 0.65 4.44
C CYS A 119 8.50 0.14 4.93
N ASP A 120 8.92 0.61 6.10
CA ASP A 120 10.19 0.21 6.72
C ASP A 120 10.14 -1.23 7.21
N LEU A 121 9.02 -1.60 7.84
CA LEU A 121 8.74 -2.96 8.32
C LEU A 121 7.36 -3.41 7.86
N ALA A 122 7.17 -4.72 7.78
CA ALA A 122 5.87 -5.32 7.51
C ALA A 122 5.64 -6.52 8.43
N TYR A 123 4.48 -6.53 9.07
CA TYR A 123 3.96 -7.67 9.83
C TYR A 123 2.68 -8.13 9.17
N SER A 124 2.52 -9.43 9.02
CA SER A 124 1.35 -9.97 8.33
C SER A 124 0.79 -11.20 9.02
N THR A 125 -0.51 -11.43 8.81
CA THR A 125 -1.14 -12.69 9.15
C THR A 125 -0.64 -13.82 8.22
N LYS A 126 -0.75 -15.06 8.63
CA LYS A 126 -0.31 -16.24 7.84
C LYS A 126 -1.05 -16.36 6.50
N ASP A 127 -2.29 -15.90 6.45
CA ASP A 127 -3.16 -15.91 5.27
C ASP A 127 -3.03 -14.67 4.38
N ALA A 128 -2.10 -13.78 4.70
CA ALA A 128 -1.87 -12.59 3.87
C ALA A 128 -1.31 -12.97 2.49
N LEU A 129 -1.86 -12.31 1.46
CA LEU A 129 -1.59 -12.57 0.06
C LEU A 129 -0.95 -11.35 -0.59
N PHE A 130 0.16 -11.57 -1.29
CA PHE A 130 0.87 -10.51 -2.01
C PHE A 130 0.91 -10.84 -3.50
N ALA A 131 0.57 -9.89 -4.36
CA ALA A 131 0.64 -10.07 -5.80
C ALA A 131 0.77 -8.75 -6.56
N THR A 132 1.28 -8.87 -7.79
CA THR A 132 1.30 -7.78 -8.78
C THR A 132 0.54 -8.23 -10.04
N PRO A 133 -0.80 -8.43 -9.94
CA PRO A 133 -1.58 -9.18 -10.92
C PRO A 133 -1.95 -8.37 -12.19
N GLY A 134 -1.35 -7.21 -12.41
CA GLY A 134 -1.66 -6.34 -13.55
C GLY A 134 -1.55 -7.05 -14.91
N VAL A 135 -0.61 -8.00 -15.06
CA VAL A 135 -0.43 -8.78 -16.30
C VAL A 135 -1.67 -9.58 -16.68
N ASN A 136 -2.49 -9.98 -15.73
CA ASN A 136 -3.73 -10.73 -15.98
C ASN A 136 -4.81 -9.88 -16.69
N ILE A 137 -4.63 -8.56 -16.71
CA ILE A 137 -5.50 -7.60 -17.40
C ILE A 137 -4.74 -6.80 -18.47
N GLY A 138 -3.59 -7.29 -18.92
CA GLY A 138 -2.77 -6.64 -19.93
C GLY A 138 -1.99 -5.41 -19.46
N LEU A 139 -1.79 -5.23 -18.14
CA LEU A 139 -1.09 -4.11 -17.55
C LEU A 139 0.11 -4.58 -16.73
N PHE A 140 1.32 -4.15 -17.10
CA PHE A 140 2.49 -4.44 -16.29
C PHE A 140 2.55 -3.54 -15.04
N CYS A 141 2.77 -4.14 -13.86
CA CYS A 141 2.85 -3.41 -12.58
C CYS A 141 4.20 -2.67 -12.42
N SER A 142 4.49 -1.71 -13.29
CA SER A 142 5.78 -1.00 -13.36
C SER A 142 6.12 -0.22 -12.09
N THR A 143 5.17 0.52 -11.52
CA THR A 143 5.41 1.29 -10.27
C THR A 143 5.54 0.39 -9.05
N PRO A 144 4.70 -0.65 -8.84
CA PRO A 144 4.91 -1.64 -7.80
C PRO A 144 6.26 -2.35 -7.90
N MET A 145 6.72 -2.65 -9.13
CA MET A 145 8.01 -3.28 -9.37
C MET A 145 9.16 -2.54 -8.68
N VAL A 146 9.19 -1.21 -8.74
CA VAL A 146 10.28 -0.39 -8.17
C VAL A 146 10.42 -0.63 -6.66
N ALA A 147 9.33 -0.66 -5.92
CA ALA A 147 9.36 -0.90 -4.47
C ALA A 147 9.65 -2.38 -4.16
N VAL A 148 8.95 -3.30 -4.83
CA VAL A 148 9.04 -4.75 -4.60
C VAL A 148 10.44 -5.27 -4.92
N SER A 149 11.07 -4.82 -6.01
CA SER A 149 12.42 -5.27 -6.41
C SER A 149 13.53 -4.90 -5.39
N ARG A 150 13.27 -3.94 -4.53
CA ARG A 150 14.19 -3.54 -3.46
C ARG A 150 14.04 -4.36 -2.18
N LYS A 151 13.00 -5.19 -2.09
CA LYS A 151 12.64 -5.89 -0.86
C LYS A 151 12.65 -7.41 -0.99
N ILE A 152 12.56 -7.95 -2.20
CA ILE A 152 12.56 -9.41 -2.43
C ILE A 152 13.56 -9.82 -3.50
N ASN A 153 13.97 -11.08 -3.45
CA ASN A 153 14.92 -11.65 -4.40
C ASN A 153 14.37 -11.63 -5.85
N ARG A 154 15.29 -11.52 -6.82
CA ARG A 154 14.96 -11.34 -8.24
C ARG A 154 14.03 -12.43 -8.79
N LYS A 155 14.26 -13.71 -8.51
CA LYS A 155 13.44 -14.81 -9.06
C LYS A 155 11.98 -14.77 -8.60
N PRO A 156 11.67 -14.70 -7.29
CA PRO A 156 10.30 -14.50 -6.82
C PRO A 156 9.66 -13.22 -7.37
N MET A 157 10.39 -12.12 -7.40
CA MET A 157 9.91 -10.86 -7.97
C MET A 157 9.50 -11.01 -9.44
N MET A 158 10.36 -11.60 -10.27
CA MET A 158 10.06 -11.82 -11.71
C MET A 158 8.84 -12.72 -11.88
N LYS A 159 8.71 -13.78 -11.07
CA LYS A 159 7.51 -14.62 -11.07
C LYS A 159 6.26 -13.81 -10.78
N MET A 160 6.24 -13.00 -9.72
CA MET A 160 5.09 -12.13 -9.40
C MET A 160 4.75 -11.17 -10.53
N LEU A 161 5.75 -10.49 -11.09
CA LEU A 161 5.57 -9.45 -12.10
C LEU A 161 5.14 -9.98 -13.46
N LEU A 162 5.68 -11.13 -13.88
CA LEU A 162 5.44 -11.68 -15.23
C LEU A 162 4.24 -12.61 -15.31
N THR A 163 3.84 -13.23 -14.20
CA THR A 163 2.74 -14.20 -14.17
C THR A 163 1.54 -13.75 -13.33
N GLY A 164 1.67 -12.66 -12.56
CA GLY A 164 0.65 -12.23 -11.60
C GLY A 164 0.47 -13.23 -10.44
N ALA A 165 1.43 -14.13 -10.25
CA ALA A 165 1.34 -15.15 -9.21
C ALA A 165 1.18 -14.53 -7.83
N VAL A 166 0.33 -15.16 -7.02
CA VAL A 166 0.17 -14.83 -5.60
C VAL A 166 1.34 -15.43 -4.82
N SER A 167 1.89 -14.64 -3.92
CA SER A 167 2.91 -15.07 -2.97
C SER A 167 2.39 -14.95 -1.56
N TYR A 168 2.74 -15.93 -0.75
CA TYR A 168 2.43 -15.98 0.67
C TYR A 168 3.60 -15.42 1.49
N THR A 169 3.35 -15.04 2.72
CA THR A 169 4.29 -14.37 3.64
C THR A 169 5.65 -15.07 3.76
N HIS A 170 5.67 -16.39 3.79
CA HIS A 170 6.88 -17.19 4.01
C HIS A 170 7.78 -17.32 2.77
N LEU A 171 7.35 -16.82 1.60
CA LEU A 171 8.07 -17.05 0.33
C LEU A 171 8.71 -15.79 -0.27
N THR A 172 8.37 -14.56 0.16
CA THR A 172 8.70 -13.40 -0.67
C THR A 172 9.08 -12.10 -0.01
N LEU A 173 8.59 -11.77 1.15
CA LEU A 173 8.97 -10.53 1.83
C LEU A 173 9.69 -10.87 3.15
N PRO A 174 10.73 -10.12 3.55
CA PRO A 174 11.26 -10.18 4.90
C PRO A 174 10.20 -9.63 5.85
N THR A 175 9.19 -10.45 6.11
CA THR A 175 8.01 -10.10 6.87
C THR A 175 8.00 -10.98 8.10
N THR A 176 7.96 -10.39 9.27
CA THR A 176 7.72 -11.16 10.49
C THR A 176 6.26 -11.60 10.50
N VAL A 177 6.05 -12.92 10.45
CA VAL A 177 4.70 -13.50 10.56
C VAL A 177 4.25 -13.38 12.01
N ILE A 178 3.18 -12.66 12.26
CA ILE A 178 2.51 -12.69 13.56
C ILE A 178 1.56 -13.89 13.54
N VAL A 179 1.73 -14.77 14.50
CA VAL A 179 0.87 -15.95 14.72
C VAL A 179 -0.48 -15.50 15.26
#